data_7230e67ec668f0a3ebbb2b19d543c3fb
#
_entry.id   7230e67ec668f0a3ebbb2b19d543c3fb
#
_cell.length_a   1.000
_cell.length_b   1.000
_cell.length_c   1.000
_cell.angle_alpha   90.00
_cell.angle_beta   90.00
_cell.angle_gamma   90.00
#
_symmetry.space_group_name_H-M   'P 1'
#
loop_
_entity.id
_entity.type
_entity.pdbx_description
1 polymer ?
#
loop_
_entity_poly.entity_id
_entity_poly.type
_entity_poly.pdbx_seq_one_letter_code
_entity_poly.pdbx_strand_id
1 'polypeptide(L)'
;MTRPRNLAAAPALVLAAPSSASSAAGPRTRRAAAPALALVLALVPAGCGTSDEPGAAPATITTATGVRMVRLPAGEFVMGDDDGDDDARPAHRVGLGAFYIDATEVTQRHYETLMGRNPSKFTDPDRPVERASWLAAAKYCNMRSLREGLRPCYDPATLACDFSADGYRLPTEAEWEYACRAGTAGRYGFGDDPRALDRHGWFKANAEKGSHPVGRKRPNAWGLFDMHGNVAEWCNDFYSETYYEQRAAADPRGPASGEERVLRGGSWRSGAEACRSSARFAEPPGLADVCFGYEAYGFRCVRRAPAAP
;
A
#
# COMPACT_ATOMS: atom_id res chain seq x y z
N MET A 1 33.72 -11.76 -40.75
CA MET A 1 34.96 -12.41 -40.34
C MET A 1 34.81 -12.82 -38.89
N THR A 2 34.53 -14.05 -38.69
CA THR A 2 35.13 -15.12 -37.87
C THR A 2 35.05 -14.97 -36.35
N ARG A 3 34.26 -15.87 -35.79
CA ARG A 3 34.34 -16.43 -34.43
C ARG A 3 35.73 -17.02 -34.11
N PRO A 4 36.08 -17.42 -32.87
CA PRO A 4 35.40 -18.56 -32.24
C PRO A 4 35.19 -18.56 -30.71
N ARG A 5 34.39 -19.49 -30.34
CA ARG A 5 34.09 -20.26 -29.16
C ARG A 5 35.30 -20.67 -28.32
N ASN A 6 35.13 -20.80 -27.01
CA ASN A 6 35.63 -21.98 -26.30
C ASN A 6 34.73 -22.33 -25.08
N LEU A 7 34.49 -23.64 -25.05
CA LEU A 7 33.78 -24.43 -24.04
C LEU A 7 34.78 -24.94 -22.97
N ALA A 8 34.18 -25.53 -21.93
CA ALA A 8 34.69 -26.53 -20.97
C ALA A 8 35.06 -25.94 -19.59
N ALA A 9 34.82 -26.56 -18.43
CA ALA A 9 34.24 -27.84 -18.07
C ALA A 9 33.90 -27.78 -16.55
N ALA A 10 32.94 -28.56 -16.10
CA ALA A 10 32.73 -28.92 -14.69
C ALA A 10 33.72 -30.04 -14.29
N PRO A 11 34.01 -30.20 -13.02
CA PRO A 11 33.68 -31.48 -12.38
C PRO A 11 33.20 -31.35 -10.93
N ALA A 12 32.27 -32.17 -10.58
CA ALA A 12 32.26 -33.45 -9.87
C ALA A 12 32.07 -33.40 -8.37
N LEU A 13 31.04 -34.01 -8.04
CA LEU A 13 30.44 -34.60 -6.83
C LEU A 13 31.45 -35.26 -5.88
N VAL A 14 31.31 -35.03 -4.55
CA VAL A 14 31.73 -36.01 -3.54
C VAL A 14 30.64 -36.12 -2.47
N LEU A 15 30.06 -37.31 -2.43
CA LEU A 15 29.19 -37.81 -1.35
C LEU A 15 30.09 -38.32 -0.19
N ALA A 16 29.67 -38.08 1.04
CA ALA A 16 29.94 -39.02 2.14
C ALA A 16 28.87 -38.85 3.24
N ALA A 17 28.18 -39.92 3.51
CA ALA A 17 27.36 -40.20 4.68
C ALA A 17 28.05 -41.33 5.48
N PRO A 18 27.44 -41.90 6.53
CA PRO A 18 27.13 -41.35 7.85
C PRO A 18 27.85 -42.16 8.96
N SER A 19 27.79 -41.75 10.20
CA SER A 19 28.16 -42.65 11.31
C SER A 19 27.25 -42.43 12.52
N SER A 20 26.83 -43.53 13.00
CA SER A 20 25.81 -43.91 13.95
C SER A 20 26.30 -44.03 15.40
N ALA A 21 25.29 -44.10 16.27
CA ALA A 21 25.25 -44.81 17.55
C ALA A 21 25.82 -44.08 18.79
N SER A 22 25.29 -44.13 20.00
CA SER A 22 24.41 -45.07 20.68
C SER A 22 24.29 -44.63 22.15
N SER A 23 23.11 -44.81 22.70
CA SER A 23 22.82 -45.50 23.98
C SER A 23 23.12 -44.76 25.33
N ALA A 24 22.15 -44.50 26.09
CA ALA A 24 21.41 -45.26 27.06
C ALA A 24 21.33 -44.65 28.48
N ALA A 25 20.21 -44.88 29.09
CA ALA A 25 19.88 -45.07 30.48
C ALA A 25 19.48 -43.89 31.38
N GLY A 26 18.18 -43.83 31.69
CA GLY A 26 17.61 -43.23 32.91
C GLY A 26 17.91 -44.13 34.16
N PRO A 27 17.26 -44.06 35.30
CA PRO A 27 16.14 -43.22 35.74
C PRO A 27 16.34 -42.69 37.20
N ARG A 28 15.47 -41.87 37.73
CA ARG A 28 14.80 -42.07 39.05
C ARG A 28 14.05 -40.85 39.56
N THR A 29 12.84 -41.11 39.84
CA THR A 29 11.81 -40.34 40.55
C THR A 29 12.27 -39.79 41.91
N ARG A 30 11.92 -38.51 42.17
CA ARG A 30 11.58 -38.06 43.55
C ARG A 30 10.37 -37.14 43.50
N ARG A 31 9.29 -37.58 44.11
CA ARG A 31 8.14 -36.77 44.51
C ARG A 31 8.57 -35.74 45.53
N ALA A 32 8.22 -34.49 45.34
CA ALA A 32 8.17 -33.48 46.38
C ALA A 32 6.82 -32.76 46.30
N ALA A 33 6.23 -32.60 47.47
CA ALA A 33 4.90 -32.11 47.73
C ALA A 33 4.75 -30.62 47.38
N ALA A 34 3.58 -30.27 46.87
CA ALA A 34 3.13 -28.88 46.60
C ALA A 34 2.64 -28.25 47.93
N PRO A 35 2.96 -26.96 48.17
CA PRO A 35 2.16 -26.15 49.10
C PRO A 35 1.02 -25.47 48.35
N ALA A 36 -0.16 -25.52 48.95
CA ALA A 36 -1.36 -24.80 48.52
C ALA A 36 -1.12 -23.27 48.59
N LEU A 37 -1.25 -22.60 47.43
CA LEU A 37 -1.22 -21.14 47.39
C LEU A 37 -2.65 -20.63 47.28
N ALA A 38 -3.05 -19.84 48.28
CA ALA A 38 -4.35 -19.20 48.34
C ALA A 38 -4.52 -18.16 47.20
N LEU A 39 -5.55 -18.34 46.40
CA LEU A 39 -5.93 -17.44 45.33
C LEU A 39 -6.66 -16.20 45.91
N VAL A 40 -5.95 -15.09 46.01
CA VAL A 40 -6.59 -13.77 46.26
C VAL A 40 -7.13 -13.23 44.93
N LEU A 41 -8.43 -13.26 44.77
CA LEU A 41 -9.14 -12.65 43.63
C LEU A 41 -9.14 -11.13 43.85
N ALA A 42 -8.22 -10.42 43.20
CA ALA A 42 -8.30 -8.97 43.08
C ALA A 42 -9.27 -8.63 41.91
N LEU A 43 -10.42 -8.07 42.24
CA LEU A 43 -11.30 -7.43 41.27
C LEU A 43 -10.55 -6.21 40.71
N VAL A 44 -10.12 -6.29 39.46
CA VAL A 44 -9.67 -5.13 38.66
C VAL A 44 -10.90 -4.56 37.97
N PRO A 45 -11.21 -3.25 38.12
CA PRO A 45 -12.30 -2.65 37.36
C PRO A 45 -11.97 -2.68 35.85
N ALA A 46 -12.93 -3.13 35.05
CA ALA A 46 -12.85 -3.11 33.60
C ALA A 46 -12.82 -1.66 33.12
N GLY A 47 -11.62 -1.12 32.95
CA GLY A 47 -11.38 0.07 32.17
C GLY A 47 -11.50 -0.30 30.71
N CYS A 48 -12.51 0.26 30.02
CA CYS A 48 -12.67 0.17 28.57
C CYS A 48 -11.58 1.04 27.91
N GLY A 49 -10.36 0.52 27.88
CA GLY A 49 -9.25 1.07 27.11
C GLY A 49 -9.11 0.24 25.85
N THR A 50 -9.32 0.86 24.68
CA THR A 50 -8.96 0.24 23.40
C THR A 50 -7.45 0.06 23.38
N SER A 51 -6.97 -1.15 23.69
CA SER A 51 -5.56 -1.52 23.59
C SER A 51 -5.19 -1.58 22.11
N ASP A 52 -4.34 -0.67 21.66
CA ASP A 52 -3.51 -0.85 20.47
C ASP A 52 -2.47 -1.94 20.79
N GLU A 53 -2.87 -3.20 20.78
CA GLU A 53 -1.98 -4.33 20.84
C GLU A 53 -1.14 -4.38 19.56
N PRO A 54 0.20 -4.44 19.64
CA PRO A 54 1.05 -4.61 18.46
C PRO A 54 0.79 -6.01 17.88
N GLY A 55 0.07 -6.06 16.75
CA GLY A 55 -0.23 -7.31 16.05
C GLY A 55 -1.72 -7.54 15.74
N ALA A 56 -2.64 -6.77 16.27
CA ALA A 56 -4.04 -6.83 15.88
C ALA A 56 -4.22 -6.28 14.43
N ALA A 57 -5.01 -6.97 13.61
CA ALA A 57 -5.34 -6.47 12.27
C ALA A 57 -6.06 -5.11 12.40
N PRO A 58 -5.72 -4.11 11.55
CA PRO A 58 -6.34 -2.80 11.62
C PRO A 58 -7.86 -2.87 11.50
N ALA A 59 -8.55 -1.99 12.24
CA ALA A 59 -10.00 -1.90 12.19
C ALA A 59 -10.49 -1.53 10.78
N THR A 60 -11.59 -2.11 10.35
CA THR A 60 -12.20 -1.83 9.04
C THR A 60 -13.59 -1.23 9.19
N ILE A 61 -13.95 -0.37 8.26
CA ILE A 61 -15.32 0.16 8.14
C ILE A 61 -15.82 -0.09 6.71
N THR A 62 -17.13 -0.21 6.56
CA THR A 62 -17.79 -0.09 5.26
C THR A 62 -18.51 1.25 5.24
N THR A 63 -18.20 2.10 4.28
CA THR A 63 -18.75 3.44 4.15
C THR A 63 -20.17 3.41 3.61
N ALA A 64 -20.88 4.54 3.67
CA ALA A 64 -22.26 4.63 3.15
C ALA A 64 -22.33 4.40 1.61
N THR A 65 -21.25 4.63 0.89
CA THR A 65 -21.12 4.28 -0.55
C THR A 65 -20.73 2.83 -0.78
N GLY A 66 -20.65 1.99 0.26
CA GLY A 66 -20.36 0.56 0.16
C GLY A 66 -18.87 0.20 0.01
N VAL A 67 -17.97 1.16 0.13
CA VAL A 67 -16.52 0.93 0.01
C VAL A 67 -15.93 0.53 1.35
N ARG A 68 -15.16 -0.56 1.36
CA ARG A 68 -14.41 -0.99 2.54
C ARG A 68 -13.15 -0.15 2.71
N MET A 69 -12.95 0.40 3.90
CA MET A 69 -11.74 1.12 4.28
C MET A 69 -11.07 0.48 5.48
N VAL A 70 -9.76 0.61 5.55
CA VAL A 70 -8.91 0.17 6.66
C VAL A 70 -8.47 1.39 7.46
N ARG A 71 -8.59 1.36 8.78
CA ARG A 71 -8.06 2.40 9.67
C ARG A 71 -6.60 2.10 9.95
N LEU A 72 -5.71 2.92 9.42
CA LEU A 72 -4.30 2.83 9.74
C LEU A 72 -3.98 3.66 10.99
N PRO A 73 -3.17 3.14 11.93
CA PRO A 73 -2.78 3.87 13.12
C PRO A 73 -1.86 5.05 12.76
N ALA A 74 -1.79 6.02 13.66
CA ALA A 74 -0.68 6.96 13.62
C ALA A 74 0.63 6.20 13.89
N GLY A 75 1.71 6.61 13.22
CA GLY A 75 3.00 5.92 13.38
C GLY A 75 4.10 6.54 12.55
N GLU A 76 5.29 6.00 12.72
CA GLU A 76 6.48 6.40 11.98
C GLU A 76 6.97 5.26 11.10
N PHE A 77 7.56 5.60 9.97
CA PHE A 77 8.21 4.66 9.07
C PHE A 77 9.41 5.30 8.36
N VAL A 78 10.20 4.51 7.68
CA VAL A 78 11.25 4.99 6.79
C VAL A 78 10.67 5.06 5.38
N MET A 79 10.52 6.27 4.86
CA MET A 79 10.07 6.57 3.51
C MET A 79 11.27 6.59 2.56
N GLY A 80 11.12 6.04 1.38
CA GLY A 80 12.20 5.97 0.39
C GLY A 80 13.07 4.72 0.52
N ASP A 81 14.21 4.72 -0.19
CA ASP A 81 15.10 3.58 -0.29
C ASP A 81 16.47 4.05 -0.79
N ASP A 82 17.51 3.94 0.05
CA ASP A 82 18.87 4.38 -0.31
C ASP A 82 19.52 3.48 -1.39
N ASP A 83 19.01 2.25 -1.57
CA ASP A 83 19.40 1.33 -2.64
C ASP A 83 18.46 1.38 -3.85
N GLY A 84 17.45 2.26 -3.81
CA GLY A 84 16.43 2.46 -4.82
C GLY A 84 16.82 3.42 -5.94
N ASP A 85 15.79 3.92 -6.64
CA ASP A 85 15.95 4.94 -7.69
C ASP A 85 16.41 6.29 -7.06
N ASP A 86 17.06 7.14 -7.85
CA ASP A 86 17.66 8.38 -7.33
C ASP A 86 16.61 9.31 -6.69
N ASP A 87 15.42 9.36 -7.24
CA ASP A 87 14.30 10.17 -6.74
C ASP A 87 13.64 9.63 -5.47
N ALA A 88 13.95 8.37 -5.10
CA ALA A 88 13.53 7.76 -3.84
C ALA A 88 14.55 7.98 -2.70
N ARG A 89 15.59 8.76 -2.91
CA ARG A 89 16.67 9.06 -1.95
C ARG A 89 16.63 10.49 -1.46
N PRO A 90 17.16 10.71 -0.24
CA PRO A 90 17.56 9.73 0.74
C PRO A 90 16.36 9.11 1.46
N ALA A 91 16.52 7.88 1.94
CA ALA A 91 15.56 7.29 2.86
C ALA A 91 15.53 8.12 4.16
N HIS A 92 14.34 8.41 4.68
CA HIS A 92 14.19 9.28 5.84
C HIS A 92 12.95 8.90 6.68
N ARG A 93 12.98 9.27 7.97
CA ARG A 93 11.84 9.01 8.87
C ARG A 93 10.70 9.99 8.60
N VAL A 94 9.48 9.43 8.55
CA VAL A 94 8.23 10.19 8.40
C VAL A 94 7.23 9.71 9.44
N GLY A 95 6.64 10.65 10.18
CA GLY A 95 5.51 10.43 11.06
C GLY A 95 4.19 10.81 10.39
N LEU A 96 3.18 9.98 10.56
CA LEU A 96 1.83 10.19 10.01
C LEU A 96 0.77 10.12 11.11
N GLY A 97 -0.24 10.97 11.01
CA GLY A 97 -1.47 10.84 11.78
C GLY A 97 -2.29 9.62 11.36
N ALA A 98 -3.25 9.19 12.19
CA ALA A 98 -4.15 8.08 11.82
C ALA A 98 -5.10 8.51 10.69
N PHE A 99 -5.36 7.60 9.74
CA PHE A 99 -6.26 7.82 8.62
C PHE A 99 -6.97 6.54 8.18
N TYR A 100 -8.04 6.68 7.42
CA TYR A 100 -8.68 5.59 6.70
C TYR A 100 -8.21 5.58 5.26
N ILE A 101 -7.98 4.38 4.70
CA ILE A 101 -7.62 4.17 3.29
C ILE A 101 -8.51 3.08 2.69
N ASP A 102 -8.94 3.24 1.44
CA ASP A 102 -9.68 2.21 0.72
C ASP A 102 -8.86 0.91 0.66
N ALA A 103 -9.51 -0.21 0.96
CA ALA A 103 -8.84 -1.51 1.00
C ALA A 103 -8.32 -1.98 -0.38
N THR A 104 -8.90 -1.45 -1.46
CA THR A 104 -8.55 -1.70 -2.87
C THR A 104 -8.53 -0.39 -3.61
N GLU A 105 -8.10 -0.39 -4.86
CA GLU A 105 -8.35 0.72 -5.78
C GLU A 105 -9.87 0.95 -5.96
N VAL A 106 -10.24 2.17 -6.35
CA VAL A 106 -11.63 2.51 -6.70
C VAL A 106 -12.07 1.66 -7.90
N THR A 107 -13.15 0.90 -7.75
CA THR A 107 -13.66 0.07 -8.85
C THR A 107 -14.45 0.87 -9.87
N GLN A 108 -14.58 0.34 -11.08
CA GLN A 108 -15.41 0.93 -12.14
C GLN A 108 -16.86 1.10 -11.69
N ARG A 109 -17.41 0.14 -10.95
CA ARG A 109 -18.77 0.21 -10.37
C ARG A 109 -18.91 1.43 -9.46
N HIS A 110 -18.00 1.61 -8.50
CA HIS A 110 -18.06 2.75 -7.59
C HIS A 110 -17.86 4.08 -8.31
N TYR A 111 -16.92 4.12 -9.27
CA TYR A 111 -16.68 5.32 -10.05
C TYR A 111 -17.88 5.71 -10.90
N GLU A 112 -18.45 4.78 -11.65
CA GLU A 112 -19.60 5.01 -12.53
C GLU A 112 -20.85 5.43 -11.74
N THR A 113 -21.09 4.81 -10.57
CA THR A 113 -22.21 5.15 -9.68
C THR A 113 -22.18 6.62 -9.25
N LEU A 114 -20.99 7.19 -8.99
CA LEU A 114 -20.85 8.57 -8.52
C LEU A 114 -20.66 9.57 -9.66
N MET A 115 -19.95 9.18 -10.72
CA MET A 115 -19.56 10.08 -11.81
C MET A 115 -20.47 9.99 -13.05
N GLY A 116 -21.38 8.99 -13.07
CA GLY A 116 -22.33 8.79 -14.18
C GLY A 116 -21.71 8.22 -15.47
N ARG A 117 -20.44 7.83 -15.45
CA ARG A 117 -19.72 7.29 -16.61
C ARG A 117 -18.55 6.41 -16.19
N ASN A 118 -18.13 5.50 -17.07
CA ASN A 118 -16.93 4.69 -16.91
C ASN A 118 -15.93 5.00 -18.02
N PRO A 119 -14.74 5.60 -17.73
CA PRO A 119 -13.75 5.93 -18.73
C PRO A 119 -12.88 4.74 -19.17
N SER A 120 -12.97 3.62 -18.46
CA SER A 120 -12.05 2.50 -18.55
C SER A 120 -12.08 1.81 -19.91
N LYS A 121 -10.93 1.32 -20.34
CA LYS A 121 -10.77 0.52 -21.55
C LYS A 121 -11.13 -0.95 -21.30
N PHE A 122 -10.70 -1.49 -20.16
CA PHE A 122 -10.95 -2.87 -19.78
C PHE A 122 -12.22 -2.94 -18.91
N THR A 123 -13.38 -3.02 -19.55
CA THR A 123 -14.67 -2.91 -18.88
C THR A 123 -15.02 -4.16 -18.07
N ASP A 124 -15.11 -3.99 -16.75
CA ASP A 124 -15.62 -4.97 -15.79
C ASP A 124 -15.91 -4.19 -14.50
N PRO A 125 -17.11 -4.27 -13.91
CA PRO A 125 -17.50 -3.46 -12.76
C PRO A 125 -16.59 -3.65 -11.53
N ASP A 126 -15.94 -4.79 -11.40
CA ASP A 126 -15.07 -5.14 -10.27
C ASP A 126 -13.58 -4.86 -10.55
N ARG A 127 -13.19 -4.45 -11.74
CA ARG A 127 -11.84 -3.95 -12.04
C ARG A 127 -11.65 -2.54 -11.49
N PRO A 128 -10.40 -2.11 -11.26
CA PRO A 128 -10.13 -0.71 -10.94
C PRO A 128 -10.58 0.18 -12.09
N VAL A 129 -11.08 1.36 -11.78
CA VAL A 129 -11.23 2.40 -12.79
C VAL A 129 -9.85 2.80 -13.29
N GLU A 130 -9.69 2.86 -14.61
CA GLU A 130 -8.48 3.36 -15.25
C GLU A 130 -8.81 4.43 -16.29
N ARG A 131 -7.78 5.11 -16.82
CA ARG A 131 -7.94 6.30 -17.69
C ARG A 131 -8.65 7.46 -17.00
N ALA A 132 -8.68 7.44 -15.67
CA ALA A 132 -9.11 8.56 -14.86
C ALA A 132 -7.89 9.49 -14.63
N SER A 133 -8.00 10.76 -15.01
CA SER A 133 -6.98 11.77 -14.72
C SER A 133 -6.91 12.04 -13.21
N TRP A 134 -5.83 12.67 -12.75
CA TRP A 134 -5.76 13.17 -11.37
C TRP A 134 -6.94 14.12 -11.06
N LEU A 135 -7.31 14.97 -12.01
CA LEU A 135 -8.46 15.88 -11.89
C LEU A 135 -9.77 15.12 -11.70
N ALA A 136 -9.96 14.04 -12.46
CA ALA A 136 -11.15 13.20 -12.33
C ALA A 136 -11.18 12.45 -11.00
N ALA A 137 -10.03 11.99 -10.51
CA ALA A 137 -9.90 11.33 -9.21
C ALA A 137 -10.20 12.31 -8.05
N ALA A 138 -9.69 13.55 -8.11
CA ALA A 138 -10.00 14.60 -7.12
C ALA A 138 -11.51 14.95 -7.10
N LYS A 139 -12.13 15.08 -8.29
CA LYS A 139 -13.58 15.28 -8.40
C LYS A 139 -14.37 14.11 -7.81
N TYR A 140 -13.95 12.87 -8.08
CA TYR A 140 -14.57 11.68 -7.48
C TYR A 140 -14.51 11.73 -5.94
N CYS A 141 -13.38 12.09 -5.35
CA CYS A 141 -13.24 12.26 -3.91
C CYS A 141 -14.27 13.27 -3.35
N ASN A 142 -14.43 14.41 -4.01
CA ASN A 142 -15.43 15.41 -3.61
C ASN A 142 -16.86 14.88 -3.76
N MET A 143 -17.20 14.22 -4.86
CA MET A 143 -18.53 13.64 -5.07
C MET A 143 -18.85 12.56 -4.03
N ARG A 144 -17.87 11.73 -3.69
CA ARG A 144 -18.02 10.73 -2.61
C ARG A 144 -18.24 11.39 -1.26
N SER A 145 -17.50 12.46 -0.96
CA SER A 145 -17.67 13.23 0.27
C SER A 145 -19.08 13.79 0.39
N LEU A 146 -19.57 14.46 -0.64
CA LEU A 146 -20.93 15.02 -0.70
C LEU A 146 -22.00 13.94 -0.55
N ARG A 147 -21.82 12.79 -1.21
CA ARG A 147 -22.75 11.66 -1.13
C ARG A 147 -22.89 11.09 0.27
N GLU A 148 -21.84 11.20 1.08
CA GLU A 148 -21.79 10.72 2.46
C GLU A 148 -22.00 11.84 3.51
N GLY A 149 -22.35 13.07 3.08
CA GLY A 149 -22.60 14.20 3.97
C GLY A 149 -21.34 14.76 4.63
N LEU A 150 -20.15 14.52 4.04
CA LEU A 150 -18.86 14.99 4.50
C LEU A 150 -18.45 16.28 3.78
N ARG A 151 -17.58 17.08 4.41
CA ARG A 151 -17.01 18.28 3.79
C ARG A 151 -15.95 17.90 2.74
N PRO A 152 -16.13 18.23 1.44
CA PRO A 152 -15.15 17.95 0.39
C PRO A 152 -13.78 18.52 0.73
N CYS A 153 -12.73 17.78 0.35
CA CYS A 153 -11.35 18.20 0.59
C CYS A 153 -10.80 19.11 -0.50
N TYR A 154 -11.27 18.99 -1.75
CA TYR A 154 -10.74 19.78 -2.85
C TYR A 154 -11.62 20.98 -3.13
N ASP A 155 -11.01 22.16 -3.21
CA ASP A 155 -11.67 23.36 -3.74
C ASP A 155 -12.11 23.12 -5.19
N PRO A 156 -13.37 23.37 -5.55
CA PRO A 156 -13.88 23.03 -6.88
C PRO A 156 -13.27 23.86 -8.02
N ALA A 157 -12.71 25.04 -7.75
CA ALA A 157 -12.14 25.92 -8.76
C ALA A 157 -10.62 25.71 -8.91
N THR A 158 -9.90 25.56 -7.80
CA THR A 158 -8.43 25.51 -7.78
C THR A 158 -7.90 24.10 -7.61
N LEU A 159 -8.73 23.16 -7.10
CA LEU A 159 -8.36 21.82 -6.66
C LEU A 159 -7.28 21.80 -5.56
N ALA A 160 -7.10 22.91 -4.85
CA ALA A 160 -6.32 22.93 -3.63
C ALA A 160 -6.96 22.01 -2.58
N CYS A 161 -6.15 21.19 -1.90
CA CYS A 161 -6.62 20.24 -0.91
C CYS A 161 -6.64 20.85 0.49
N ASP A 162 -7.83 20.90 1.11
CA ASP A 162 -7.99 21.20 2.53
C ASP A 162 -7.86 19.91 3.35
N PHE A 163 -6.68 19.69 3.92
CA PHE A 163 -6.39 18.53 4.78
C PHE A 163 -7.10 18.57 6.14
N SER A 164 -7.75 19.68 6.50
CA SER A 164 -8.56 19.78 7.71
C SER A 164 -9.99 19.27 7.52
N ALA A 165 -10.42 19.09 6.26
CA ALA A 165 -11.73 18.54 5.92
C ALA A 165 -11.82 17.05 6.32
N ASP A 166 -13.05 16.60 6.61
CA ASP A 166 -13.35 15.21 6.99
C ASP A 166 -13.76 14.33 5.82
N GLY A 167 -13.78 14.89 4.61
CA GLY A 167 -14.12 14.20 3.38
C GLY A 167 -12.99 13.33 2.82
N TYR A 168 -13.21 12.85 1.61
CA TYR A 168 -12.28 12.01 0.89
C TYR A 168 -11.29 12.84 0.07
N ARG A 169 -10.09 12.33 -0.04
CA ARG A 169 -9.03 12.84 -0.89
C ARG A 169 -8.15 11.69 -1.40
N LEU A 170 -7.27 11.97 -2.33
CA LEU A 170 -6.18 11.07 -2.67
C LEU A 170 -5.20 10.97 -1.50
N PRO A 171 -4.52 9.83 -1.32
CA PRO A 171 -3.46 9.72 -0.33
C PRO A 171 -2.33 10.70 -0.66
N THR A 172 -1.64 11.22 0.35
CA THR A 172 -0.32 11.76 0.11
C THR A 172 0.63 10.64 -0.29
N GLU A 173 1.74 10.97 -0.94
CA GLU A 173 2.74 9.97 -1.31
C GLU A 173 3.24 9.19 -0.09
N ALA A 174 3.45 9.88 1.03
CA ALA A 174 3.86 9.27 2.28
C ALA A 174 2.78 8.35 2.89
N GLU A 175 1.51 8.75 2.88
CA GLU A 175 0.40 7.90 3.33
C GLU A 175 0.29 6.63 2.46
N TRP A 176 0.49 6.76 1.15
CA TRP A 176 0.46 5.64 0.23
C TRP A 176 1.61 4.65 0.52
N GLU A 177 2.85 5.15 0.68
CA GLU A 177 4.02 4.28 0.95
C GLU A 177 3.92 3.62 2.33
N TYR A 178 3.47 4.34 3.36
CA TYR A 178 3.19 3.80 4.69
C TYR A 178 2.18 2.65 4.63
N ALA A 179 1.09 2.86 3.90
CA ALA A 179 0.06 1.87 3.68
C ALA A 179 0.58 0.64 2.90
N CYS A 180 1.40 0.88 1.87
CA CYS A 180 2.01 -0.17 1.06
C CYS A 180 2.96 -1.04 1.87
N ARG A 181 3.84 -0.42 2.66
CA ARG A 181 4.81 -1.12 3.50
C ARG A 181 4.16 -1.91 4.63
N ALA A 182 3.05 -1.45 5.19
CA ALA A 182 2.32 -2.15 6.24
C ALA A 182 3.23 -2.66 7.40
N GLY A 183 4.17 -1.81 7.83
CA GLY A 183 5.13 -2.10 8.90
C GLY A 183 6.40 -2.83 8.45
N THR A 184 6.58 -3.15 7.16
CA THR A 184 7.82 -3.74 6.66
C THR A 184 8.82 -2.67 6.22
N ALA A 185 10.12 -3.00 6.32
CA ALA A 185 11.20 -2.21 5.74
C ALA A 185 11.66 -2.72 4.36
N GLY A 186 11.11 -3.83 3.89
CA GLY A 186 11.53 -4.50 2.66
C GLY A 186 11.17 -3.74 1.39
N ARG A 187 11.67 -4.25 0.27
CA ARG A 187 11.40 -3.70 -1.09
C ARG A 187 9.91 -3.72 -1.44
N TYR A 188 9.16 -4.68 -0.88
CA TYR A 188 7.71 -4.82 -1.03
C TYR A 188 7.06 -4.98 0.34
N GLY A 189 5.78 -4.71 0.46
CA GLY A 189 5.00 -4.90 1.69
C GLY A 189 4.89 -6.36 2.17
N PHE A 190 5.47 -7.30 1.43
CA PHE A 190 5.56 -8.72 1.77
C PHE A 190 7.02 -9.23 1.92
N GLY A 191 8.04 -8.34 1.88
CA GLY A 191 9.47 -8.65 1.98
C GLY A 191 10.26 -8.36 0.71
N ASP A 192 11.42 -8.98 0.52
CA ASP A 192 12.39 -8.60 -0.50
C ASP A 192 12.40 -9.50 -1.75
N ASP A 193 11.77 -10.68 -1.68
CA ASP A 193 11.78 -11.64 -2.78
C ASP A 193 10.81 -11.25 -3.92
N PRO A 194 11.29 -10.76 -5.07
CA PRO A 194 10.43 -10.37 -6.19
C PRO A 194 9.61 -11.54 -6.77
N ARG A 195 10.01 -12.80 -6.52
CA ARG A 195 9.24 -13.98 -6.98
C ARG A 195 7.93 -14.12 -6.21
N ALA A 196 7.84 -13.56 -5.01
CA ALA A 196 6.60 -13.55 -4.23
C ALA A 196 5.55 -12.56 -4.79
N LEU A 197 5.96 -11.60 -5.64
CA LEU A 197 5.07 -10.59 -6.23
C LEU A 197 3.89 -11.23 -6.99
N ASP A 198 4.09 -12.41 -7.59
CA ASP A 198 3.02 -13.14 -8.28
C ASP A 198 1.79 -13.43 -7.39
N ARG A 199 2.00 -13.56 -6.08
CA ARG A 199 0.92 -13.81 -5.12
C ARG A 199 0.26 -12.52 -4.61
N HIS A 200 0.90 -11.36 -4.77
CA HIS A 200 0.49 -10.10 -4.16
C HIS A 200 0.06 -9.02 -5.16
N GLY A 201 0.41 -9.15 -6.43
CA GLY A 201 0.12 -8.13 -7.42
C GLY A 201 -0.08 -8.66 -8.84
N TRP A 202 -0.71 -7.84 -9.66
CA TRP A 202 -0.86 -8.02 -11.09
C TRP A 202 0.15 -7.13 -11.81
N PHE A 203 1.15 -7.71 -12.44
CA PHE A 203 2.25 -7.00 -13.09
C PHE A 203 2.56 -7.63 -14.46
N LYS A 204 3.49 -7.09 -15.21
CA LYS A 204 3.79 -7.46 -16.60
C LYS A 204 3.92 -8.98 -16.84
N ALA A 205 4.43 -9.72 -15.87
CA ALA A 205 4.68 -11.14 -16.05
C ALA A 205 3.41 -12.01 -15.89
N ASN A 206 2.36 -11.52 -15.20
CA ASN A 206 1.17 -12.33 -14.89
C ASN A 206 -0.18 -11.67 -15.21
N ALA A 207 -0.18 -10.43 -15.72
CA ALA A 207 -1.42 -9.65 -15.89
C ALA A 207 -2.07 -9.75 -17.27
N GLU A 208 -1.58 -10.61 -18.18
CA GLU A 208 -2.20 -10.88 -19.50
C GLU A 208 -2.60 -9.61 -20.30
N LYS A 209 -1.82 -8.52 -20.15
CA LYS A 209 -1.97 -7.24 -20.85
C LYS A 209 -3.21 -6.41 -20.45
N GLY A 210 -3.67 -6.52 -19.20
CA GLY A 210 -4.78 -5.71 -18.69
C GLY A 210 -4.83 -5.65 -17.17
N SER A 211 -5.62 -4.72 -16.62
CA SER A 211 -5.98 -4.73 -15.20
C SER A 211 -6.86 -5.94 -14.88
N HIS A 212 -6.97 -6.30 -13.61
CA HIS A 212 -7.78 -7.41 -13.12
C HIS A 212 -8.76 -6.93 -12.04
N PRO A 213 -9.85 -7.67 -11.76
CA PRO A 213 -10.74 -7.37 -10.64
C PRO A 213 -9.94 -7.20 -9.34
N VAL A 214 -10.28 -6.17 -8.57
CA VAL A 214 -9.56 -5.81 -7.34
C VAL A 214 -9.66 -6.91 -6.28
N GLY A 215 -8.65 -6.99 -5.40
CA GLY A 215 -8.68 -7.89 -4.25
C GLY A 215 -8.55 -9.38 -4.59
N ARG A 216 -8.02 -9.75 -5.74
CA ARG A 216 -7.85 -11.16 -6.17
C ARG A 216 -6.49 -11.75 -5.78
N LYS A 217 -5.54 -10.92 -5.42
CA LYS A 217 -4.25 -11.33 -4.89
C LYS A 217 -4.23 -11.23 -3.36
N ARG A 218 -3.14 -11.64 -2.73
CA ARG A 218 -3.01 -11.56 -1.26
C ARG A 218 -2.83 -10.11 -0.82
N PRO A 219 -3.50 -9.68 0.24
CA PRO A 219 -3.28 -8.36 0.81
C PRO A 219 -1.92 -8.28 1.52
N ASN A 220 -1.49 -7.06 1.84
CA ASN A 220 -0.40 -6.85 2.79
C ASN A 220 -0.85 -7.12 4.24
N ALA A 221 0.05 -6.94 5.22
CA ALA A 221 -0.22 -7.22 6.63
C ALA A 221 -1.36 -6.38 7.24
N TRP A 222 -1.70 -5.24 6.63
CA TRP A 222 -2.80 -4.37 7.05
C TRP A 222 -4.12 -4.60 6.30
N GLY A 223 -4.17 -5.62 5.45
CA GLY A 223 -5.39 -5.98 4.71
C GLY A 223 -5.65 -5.11 3.49
N LEU A 224 -4.63 -4.44 2.95
CA LEU A 224 -4.69 -3.66 1.72
C LEU A 224 -4.28 -4.51 0.53
N PHE A 225 -5.08 -4.48 -0.51
CA PHE A 225 -4.90 -5.24 -1.73
C PHE A 225 -4.30 -4.38 -2.85
N ASP A 226 -3.68 -5.05 -3.81
CA ASP A 226 -3.23 -4.50 -5.09
C ASP A 226 -2.22 -3.32 -4.96
N MET A 227 -1.51 -3.23 -3.80
CA MET A 227 -0.51 -2.20 -3.57
C MET A 227 0.74 -2.34 -4.46
N HIS A 228 0.89 -3.45 -5.20
CA HIS A 228 2.06 -3.79 -6.01
C HIS A 228 1.65 -4.22 -7.42
N GLY A 229 1.07 -3.32 -8.20
CA GLY A 229 0.64 -3.58 -9.57
C GLY A 229 -0.84 -3.26 -9.79
N ASN A 230 -1.52 -3.97 -10.67
CA ASN A 230 -2.85 -3.73 -11.19
C ASN A 230 -2.93 -2.37 -11.90
N VAL A 231 -3.21 -1.26 -11.22
CA VAL A 231 -3.06 0.09 -11.76
C VAL A 231 -2.13 0.92 -10.88
N ALA A 232 -1.32 1.79 -11.49
CA ALA A 232 -0.57 2.79 -10.74
C ALA A 232 -1.53 3.83 -10.17
N GLU A 233 -1.32 4.25 -8.95
CA GLU A 233 -2.28 5.03 -8.19
C GLU A 233 -1.85 6.47 -8.02
N TRP A 234 -2.75 7.39 -8.39
CA TRP A 234 -2.56 8.81 -8.16
C TRP A 234 -2.45 9.14 -6.69
N CYS A 235 -1.41 9.89 -6.33
CA CYS A 235 -1.27 10.55 -5.05
C CYS A 235 -1.66 12.04 -5.14
N ASN A 236 -1.90 12.65 -3.98
CA ASN A 236 -2.23 14.08 -3.91
C ASN A 236 -1.07 14.99 -4.29
N ASP A 237 0.14 14.54 -4.04
CA ASP A 237 1.38 15.31 -4.09
C ASP A 237 1.74 15.72 -5.53
N PHE A 238 2.28 16.92 -5.67
CA PHE A 238 3.09 17.24 -6.81
C PHE A 238 4.39 16.46 -6.77
N TYR A 239 4.91 16.09 -7.93
CA TYR A 239 6.18 15.40 -8.03
C TYR A 239 7.35 16.40 -8.04
N SER A 240 8.43 16.00 -7.37
CA SER A 240 9.77 16.57 -7.53
C SER A 240 10.78 15.47 -7.28
N GLU A 241 11.75 15.36 -8.16
CA GLU A 241 12.84 14.40 -8.07
C GLU A 241 13.64 14.55 -6.77
N THR A 242 13.82 15.80 -6.30
CA THR A 242 14.64 16.13 -5.12
C THR A 242 13.83 16.37 -3.84
N TYR A 243 12.54 16.10 -3.81
CA TYR A 243 11.71 16.40 -2.64
C TYR A 243 12.18 15.67 -1.38
N TYR A 244 12.66 14.44 -1.50
CA TYR A 244 13.11 13.65 -0.35
C TYR A 244 14.36 14.22 0.33
N GLU A 245 15.16 15.02 -0.36
CA GLU A 245 16.30 15.74 0.23
C GLU A 245 15.86 16.69 1.36
N GLN A 246 14.62 17.18 1.34
CA GLN A 246 14.06 18.05 2.37
C GLN A 246 13.77 17.30 3.67
N ARG A 247 13.67 15.97 3.64
CA ARG A 247 13.41 15.10 4.80
C ARG A 247 12.24 15.58 5.65
N ALA A 248 11.13 15.93 5.01
CA ALA A 248 9.92 16.39 5.71
C ALA A 248 9.41 15.30 6.65
N ALA A 249 9.43 15.57 7.96
CA ALA A 249 9.31 14.55 9.00
C ALA A 249 7.88 14.26 9.47
N ALA A 250 6.92 15.16 9.23
CA ALA A 250 5.56 15.01 9.76
C ALA A 250 4.51 15.34 8.69
N ASP A 251 3.62 14.38 8.42
CA ASP A 251 2.52 14.48 7.47
C ASP A 251 2.91 15.21 6.16
N PRO A 252 3.98 14.77 5.45
CA PRO A 252 4.46 15.45 4.25
C PRO A 252 3.39 15.42 3.14
N ARG A 253 3.34 16.50 2.36
CA ARG A 253 2.30 16.74 1.34
C ARG A 253 2.86 17.02 -0.04
N GLY A 254 4.16 16.76 -0.23
CA GLY A 254 4.88 17.09 -1.45
C GLY A 254 5.20 18.58 -1.59
N PRO A 255 5.77 18.97 -2.73
CA PRO A 255 5.99 20.37 -3.08
C PRO A 255 4.68 21.17 -3.12
N ALA A 256 4.76 22.48 -2.85
CA ALA A 256 3.58 23.35 -2.87
C ALA A 256 2.99 23.54 -4.27
N SER A 257 3.79 23.33 -5.32
CA SER A 257 3.39 23.41 -6.74
C SER A 257 4.26 22.51 -7.59
N GLY A 258 3.79 22.20 -8.79
CA GLY A 258 4.49 21.38 -9.77
C GLY A 258 3.66 21.21 -11.02
N GLU A 259 4.23 20.57 -12.04
CA GLU A 259 3.55 20.29 -13.32
C GLU A 259 2.99 18.87 -13.36
N GLU A 260 3.55 17.97 -12.56
CA GLU A 260 3.22 16.54 -12.51
C GLU A 260 2.74 16.14 -11.13
N ARG A 261 1.97 15.06 -11.09
CA ARG A 261 1.47 14.41 -9.87
C ARG A 261 2.13 13.05 -9.71
N VAL A 262 2.35 12.68 -8.46
CA VAL A 262 2.94 11.38 -8.11
C VAL A 262 1.99 10.24 -8.43
N LEU A 263 2.55 9.16 -8.98
CA LEU A 263 1.94 7.85 -9.15
C LEU A 263 2.76 6.80 -8.41
N ARG A 264 2.09 5.83 -7.80
CA ARG A 264 2.73 4.80 -6.99
C ARG A 264 2.23 3.40 -7.35
N GLY A 265 2.98 2.36 -6.92
CA GLY A 265 2.59 0.95 -6.94
C GLY A 265 2.93 0.19 -8.22
N GLY A 266 3.26 0.88 -9.31
CA GLY A 266 3.37 0.25 -10.61
C GLY A 266 2.02 -0.26 -11.11
N SER A 267 2.01 -1.05 -12.17
CA SER A 267 0.77 -1.47 -12.83
C SER A 267 0.92 -2.83 -13.52
N TRP A 268 -0.14 -3.30 -14.13
CA TRP A 268 -0.14 -4.48 -14.99
C TRP A 268 0.90 -4.44 -16.14
N ARG A 269 1.41 -3.24 -16.49
CA ARG A 269 2.49 -3.06 -17.49
C ARG A 269 3.88 -3.10 -16.91
N SER A 270 4.02 -2.93 -15.60
CA SER A 270 5.27 -2.70 -14.91
C SER A 270 6.05 -3.99 -14.67
N GLY A 271 7.38 -3.94 -14.73
CA GLY A 271 8.25 -4.98 -14.21
C GLY A 271 8.21 -5.00 -12.68
N ALA A 272 8.74 -6.05 -12.06
CA ALA A 272 8.73 -6.20 -10.61
C ALA A 272 9.40 -5.02 -9.88
N GLU A 273 10.51 -4.51 -10.41
CA GLU A 273 11.24 -3.38 -9.83
C GLU A 273 10.38 -2.12 -9.70
N ALA A 274 9.58 -1.85 -10.72
CA ALA A 274 8.66 -0.71 -10.74
C ALA A 274 7.42 -0.89 -9.83
N CYS A 275 7.23 -2.08 -9.24
CA CYS A 275 6.19 -2.36 -8.25
C CYS A 275 6.71 -2.32 -6.81
N ARG A 276 7.95 -1.89 -6.56
CA ARG A 276 8.50 -1.73 -5.19
C ARG A 276 7.72 -0.70 -4.40
N SER A 277 7.73 -0.82 -3.08
CA SER A 277 7.09 0.15 -2.19
C SER A 277 7.64 1.56 -2.36
N SER A 278 8.95 1.71 -2.65
CA SER A 278 9.66 2.97 -2.83
C SER A 278 9.61 3.52 -4.25
N ALA A 279 9.19 2.72 -5.27
CA ALA A 279 9.21 3.15 -6.67
C ALA A 279 8.25 4.32 -6.90
N ARG A 280 8.76 5.39 -7.53
CA ARG A 280 8.04 6.64 -7.79
C ARG A 280 7.85 6.83 -9.29
N PHE A 281 6.73 7.42 -9.67
CA PHE A 281 6.44 7.82 -11.05
C PHE A 281 5.75 9.18 -11.02
N ALA A 282 5.77 9.86 -12.14
CA ALA A 282 5.11 11.14 -12.27
C ALA A 282 4.45 11.28 -13.65
N GLU A 283 3.32 11.96 -13.67
CA GLU A 283 2.60 12.29 -14.90
C GLU A 283 1.84 13.61 -14.75
N PRO A 284 1.64 14.35 -15.83
CA PRO A 284 0.76 15.51 -15.80
C PRO A 284 -0.65 15.13 -15.31
N PRO A 285 -1.32 16.02 -14.55
CA PRO A 285 -2.63 15.71 -13.94
C PRO A 285 -3.76 15.45 -14.95
N GLY A 286 -3.50 15.66 -16.22
CA GLY A 286 -4.48 15.58 -17.31
C GLY A 286 -5.26 16.88 -17.48
N LEU A 287 -5.72 17.14 -18.71
CA LEU A 287 -6.49 18.36 -19.06
C LEU A 287 -7.99 18.09 -19.11
N ALA A 288 -8.39 16.84 -19.14
CA ALA A 288 -9.80 16.42 -19.23
C ALA A 288 -10.12 15.43 -18.11
N ASP A 289 -11.40 15.07 -18.01
CA ASP A 289 -11.85 14.03 -17.08
C ASP A 289 -11.34 12.62 -17.45
N VAL A 290 -10.71 12.45 -18.61
CA VAL A 290 -10.18 11.20 -19.14
C VAL A 290 -8.79 11.41 -19.70
N CYS A 291 -7.85 10.53 -19.30
CA CYS A 291 -6.50 10.49 -19.83
C CYS A 291 -6.37 9.36 -20.86
N PHE A 292 -6.35 9.71 -22.14
CA PHE A 292 -6.10 8.74 -23.20
C PHE A 292 -4.66 8.19 -23.09
N GLY A 293 -4.51 6.87 -23.21
CA GLY A 293 -3.21 6.22 -23.06
C GLY A 293 -2.90 5.80 -21.63
N TYR A 294 -3.66 6.24 -20.64
CA TYR A 294 -3.45 5.95 -19.22
C TYR A 294 -4.25 4.73 -18.73
N GLU A 295 -4.30 3.68 -19.54
CA GLU A 295 -5.02 2.44 -19.21
C GLU A 295 -4.40 1.67 -18.03
N ALA A 296 -3.34 2.22 -17.45
CA ALA A 296 -2.64 1.64 -16.32
C ALA A 296 -2.68 2.53 -15.08
N TYR A 297 -3.46 3.64 -15.08
CA TYR A 297 -3.52 4.59 -13.98
C TYR A 297 -4.93 4.68 -13.41
N GLY A 298 -5.01 4.48 -12.11
CA GLY A 298 -6.22 4.56 -11.30
C GLY A 298 -5.93 5.26 -9.97
N PHE A 299 -6.69 4.96 -8.93
CA PHE A 299 -6.50 5.59 -7.62
C PHE A 299 -7.26 4.86 -6.53
N ARG A 300 -6.91 5.14 -5.27
CA ARG A 300 -7.71 4.85 -4.07
C ARG A 300 -7.90 6.11 -3.25
N CYS A 301 -8.90 6.13 -2.36
CA CYS A 301 -9.17 7.27 -1.52
C CYS A 301 -8.69 7.05 -0.09
N VAL A 302 -8.38 8.17 0.56
CA VAL A 302 -8.17 8.25 2.00
C VAL A 302 -9.12 9.29 2.61
N ARG A 303 -9.31 9.21 3.94
CA ARG A 303 -9.89 10.28 4.72
C ARG A 303 -9.28 10.28 6.12
N ARG A 304 -9.30 11.44 6.76
CA ARG A 304 -8.80 11.59 8.12
C ARG A 304 -9.58 10.67 9.08
N ALA A 305 -8.87 9.96 9.95
CA ALA A 305 -9.54 9.30 11.08
C ALA A 305 -9.96 10.35 12.12
N PRO A 306 -11.16 10.25 12.73
CA PRO A 306 -11.49 11.05 13.88
C PRO A 306 -10.44 10.89 14.96
N ALA A 307 -10.18 11.95 15.74
CA ALA A 307 -9.37 11.81 16.94
C ALA A 307 -9.97 10.71 17.82
N ALA A 308 -9.14 9.91 18.45
CA ALA A 308 -9.60 8.97 19.45
C ALA A 308 -10.31 9.77 20.57
N PRO A 309 -11.46 9.29 21.10
CA PRO A 309 -12.19 9.95 22.15
C PRO A 309 -11.38 10.05 23.44
#